data_0bb21220cdb9589dc323f4449020f7d2
#
_entry.id   0bb21220cdb9589dc323f4449020f7d2
#
_cell.length_a   1.000
_cell.length_b   1.000
_cell.length_c   1.000
_cell.angle_alpha   90.00
_cell.angle_beta   90.00
_cell.angle_gamma   90.00
#
_symmetry.space_group_name_H-M   'P 1'
#
loop_
_entity.id
_entity.type
_entity.pdbx_description
1 polymer ?
#
loop_
_entity_poly.entity_id
_entity_poly.type
_entity_poly.pdbx_seq_one_letter_code
_entity_poly.pdbx_strand_id
1 'polypeptide(L)'
;MTTTDTNKSSTSNEKLGWALVVICMAQLMVVLDSTIANIALPYIGHDLDVTQNNLQWIVTGYALAFGGLLLLGGRLADLYGRRRIFMLGLVVFSFASALGGLAQNEAMLLGSRGLQGVGAAMAAPAALALISTTFPAGPLRNRAFSVYAALSGVGAAIGLILGGWLTGLEVSGLEGWRLTFLINVPIGLFAAFIAPRFLKESKPQRTALDIPGAVSGTLGLTSLVYGLSRAGDSRYGWGDSVTTATLVASVVLLVAFVQIERTVKNPLLPLSIFASRARATALVTMMITPAAMFAMFFFLSLLVQNVMGYSPLRTGFAFLPFTFGMIAGATISSKLIAKVDPRWLAGTGTVLAGIALFAFSRITVDDSPANLASLATSGGFAGGEINYWTAIAPWVVLMSIGMGLTFVSMMLVAVHGIPDEDSGIGSGVLNTMQQVGGAIGLAALSTIAVHFTRERAADISASMSGGGGTPSADVQQRISDLVGQSAFTAGATQAFLVGAFMIWVASAIVWIFLNVKHHELVDEGVPEGVVV
;
A
#
# COMPACT_ATOMS: atom_id res chain seq x y z
N MET A 1 53.82 15.97 -7.05
CA MET A 1 52.62 16.51 -7.71
C MET A 1 51.46 15.48 -7.66
N THR A 2 51.12 14.95 -6.46
CA THR A 2 50.16 13.81 -6.30
C THR A 2 49.23 13.91 -5.08
N THR A 3 49.19 15.06 -4.39
CA THR A 3 48.32 15.23 -3.20
C THR A 3 47.04 16.02 -3.43
N THR A 4 46.86 16.63 -4.61
CA THR A 4 45.66 17.46 -4.95
C THR A 4 44.53 16.67 -5.59
N ASP A 5 44.76 15.48 -6.18
CA ASP A 5 43.74 14.69 -6.84
C ASP A 5 42.94 13.78 -5.91
N THR A 6 43.58 13.28 -4.83
CA THR A 6 42.88 12.44 -3.84
C THR A 6 41.84 13.22 -3.02
N ASN A 7 42.05 14.51 -2.80
CA ASN A 7 41.16 15.36 -2.01
C ASN A 7 39.92 15.78 -2.81
N LYS A 8 40.00 15.88 -4.17
CA LYS A 8 38.88 16.19 -5.05
C LYS A 8 37.97 14.96 -5.23
N SER A 9 38.51 13.76 -5.28
CA SER A 9 37.72 12.51 -5.42
C SER A 9 36.95 12.17 -4.14
N SER A 10 37.55 12.42 -2.95
CA SER A 10 36.87 12.18 -1.67
C SER A 10 35.69 13.15 -1.44
N THR A 11 35.84 14.43 -1.75
CA THR A 11 34.77 15.43 -1.62
C THR A 11 33.65 15.22 -2.64
N SER A 12 33.94 14.66 -3.82
CA SER A 12 32.93 14.28 -4.81
C SER A 12 32.11 13.08 -4.35
N ASN A 13 32.75 12.05 -3.82
CA ASN A 13 32.08 10.84 -3.31
C ASN A 13 31.24 11.14 -2.06
N GLU A 14 31.71 12.02 -1.17
CA GLU A 14 30.95 12.47 0.00
C GLU A 14 29.65 13.19 -0.40
N LYS A 15 29.71 14.07 -1.39
CA LYS A 15 28.50 14.75 -1.92
C LYS A 15 27.50 13.78 -2.52
N LEU A 16 27.94 12.75 -3.24
CA LEU A 16 27.08 11.70 -3.78
C LEU A 16 26.44 10.87 -2.65
N GLY A 17 27.21 10.58 -1.58
CA GLY A 17 26.68 9.90 -0.40
C GLY A 17 25.51 10.67 0.25
N TRP A 18 25.69 11.97 0.49
CA TRP A 18 24.62 12.81 1.02
C TRP A 18 23.43 12.97 0.07
N ALA A 19 23.67 13.03 -1.24
CA ALA A 19 22.59 13.04 -2.22
C ALA A 19 21.73 11.78 -2.12
N LEU A 20 22.37 10.61 -1.97
CA LEU A 20 21.66 9.34 -1.77
C LEU A 20 20.85 9.35 -0.47
N VAL A 21 21.43 9.84 0.63
CA VAL A 21 20.72 9.94 1.92
C VAL A 21 19.46 10.78 1.78
N VAL A 22 19.52 11.96 1.14
CA VAL A 22 18.37 12.85 0.95
C VAL A 22 17.26 12.16 0.11
N ILE A 23 17.64 11.49 -0.96
CA ILE A 23 16.69 10.75 -1.82
C ILE A 23 16.08 9.57 -1.02
N CYS A 24 16.90 8.86 -0.27
CA CYS A 24 16.48 7.74 0.57
C CYS A 24 15.56 8.16 1.72
N MET A 25 15.74 9.36 2.28
CA MET A 25 14.83 9.90 3.30
C MET A 25 13.40 10.07 2.77
N ALA A 26 13.24 10.52 1.52
CA ALA A 26 11.92 10.63 0.90
C ALA A 26 11.27 9.26 0.72
N GLN A 27 12.01 8.26 0.25
CA GLN A 27 11.52 6.89 0.11
C GLN A 27 11.14 6.30 1.46
N LEU A 28 12.01 6.46 2.46
CA LEU A 28 11.74 6.00 3.81
C LEU A 28 10.45 6.61 4.37
N MET A 29 10.27 7.92 4.20
CA MET A 29 9.08 8.65 4.66
C MET A 29 7.80 8.09 4.03
N VAL A 30 7.78 7.86 2.71
CA VAL A 30 6.62 7.30 1.99
C VAL A 30 6.32 5.87 2.46
N VAL A 31 7.35 5.04 2.66
CA VAL A 31 7.19 3.65 3.11
C VAL A 31 6.76 3.59 4.57
N LEU A 32 7.37 4.41 5.43
CA LEU A 32 6.98 4.50 6.84
C LEU A 32 5.51 4.89 6.98
N ASP A 33 5.07 5.93 6.29
CA ASP A 33 3.69 6.42 6.35
C ASP A 33 2.67 5.35 5.97
N SER A 34 2.93 4.59 4.90
CA SER A 34 2.03 3.53 4.44
C SER A 34 1.96 2.33 5.39
N THR A 35 3.05 2.02 6.09
CA THR A 35 3.11 0.85 7.00
C THR A 35 2.63 1.20 8.42
N ILE A 36 3.01 2.36 8.92
CA ILE A 36 2.63 2.85 10.25
C ILE A 36 1.12 3.04 10.36
N ALA A 37 0.50 3.62 9.32
CA ALA A 37 -0.93 3.90 9.30
C ALA A 37 -1.78 2.65 9.59
N ASN A 38 -1.41 1.48 9.08
CA ASN A 38 -2.17 0.23 9.31
C ASN A 38 -2.19 -0.19 10.79
N ILE A 39 -1.10 0.02 11.54
CA ILE A 39 -1.03 -0.32 12.97
C ILE A 39 -1.82 0.69 13.81
N ALA A 40 -1.86 1.94 13.37
CA ALA A 40 -2.56 3.02 14.08
C ALA A 40 -4.10 2.98 13.92
N LEU A 41 -4.64 2.24 12.92
CA LEU A 41 -6.07 2.25 12.57
C LEU A 41 -7.03 2.05 13.76
N PRO A 42 -6.85 1.06 14.67
CA PRO A 42 -7.79 0.88 15.77
C PRO A 42 -7.81 2.09 16.72
N TYR A 43 -6.65 2.67 16.97
CA TYR A 43 -6.49 3.82 17.88
C TYR A 43 -7.10 5.09 17.27
N ILE A 44 -6.90 5.30 15.97
CA ILE A 44 -7.54 6.39 15.22
C ILE A 44 -9.06 6.23 15.24
N GLY A 45 -9.53 4.99 15.02
CA GLY A 45 -10.96 4.69 15.06
C GLY A 45 -11.60 5.01 16.38
N HIS A 46 -10.92 4.70 17.49
CA HIS A 46 -11.38 4.98 18.84
C HIS A 46 -11.33 6.49 19.19
N ASP A 47 -10.20 7.16 18.89
CA ASP A 47 -9.98 8.56 19.28
C ASP A 47 -10.84 9.54 18.47
N LEU A 48 -11.06 9.29 17.19
CA LEU A 48 -11.84 10.16 16.28
C LEU A 48 -13.26 9.65 16.00
N ASP A 49 -13.71 8.60 16.68
CA ASP A 49 -15.01 7.93 16.48
C ASP A 49 -15.28 7.58 15.02
N VAL A 50 -14.22 7.07 14.31
CA VAL A 50 -14.29 6.68 12.91
C VAL A 50 -14.93 5.30 12.79
N THR A 51 -16.01 5.22 12.02
CA THR A 51 -16.68 3.94 11.79
C THR A 51 -15.77 2.95 11.06
N GLN A 52 -15.96 1.65 11.32
CA GLN A 52 -15.17 0.59 10.68
C GLN A 52 -15.20 0.67 9.15
N ASN A 53 -16.33 1.05 8.56
CA ASN A 53 -16.47 1.25 7.11
C ASN A 53 -15.61 2.41 6.59
N ASN A 54 -15.37 3.41 7.40
CA ASN A 54 -14.59 4.59 7.02
C ASN A 54 -13.09 4.44 7.33
N LEU A 55 -12.68 3.53 8.23
CA LEU A 55 -11.27 3.28 8.53
C LEU A 55 -10.44 2.94 7.28
N GLN A 56 -11.02 2.22 6.32
CA GLN A 56 -10.33 1.91 5.06
C GLN A 56 -9.90 3.17 4.29
N TRP A 57 -10.64 4.31 4.43
CA TRP A 57 -10.32 5.55 3.73
C TRP A 57 -9.00 6.18 4.19
N ILE A 58 -8.55 5.88 5.39
CA ILE A 58 -7.23 6.32 5.89
C ILE A 58 -6.12 5.74 5.01
N VAL A 59 -6.30 4.51 4.52
CA VAL A 59 -5.34 3.84 3.62
C VAL A 59 -5.66 4.15 2.16
N THR A 60 -6.91 3.97 1.74
CA THR A 60 -7.30 4.10 0.33
C THR A 60 -7.27 5.54 -0.17
N GLY A 61 -7.62 6.52 0.67
CA GLY A 61 -7.57 7.94 0.31
C GLY A 61 -6.15 8.40 -0.04
N TYR A 62 -5.16 7.97 0.74
CA TYR A 62 -3.75 8.18 0.41
C TYR A 62 -3.35 7.46 -0.89
N ALA A 63 -3.67 6.17 -1.01
CA ALA A 63 -3.27 5.35 -2.16
C ALA A 63 -3.90 5.83 -3.47
N LEU A 64 -5.16 6.29 -3.45
CA LEU A 64 -5.84 6.86 -4.61
C LEU A 64 -5.21 8.18 -5.07
N ALA A 65 -4.97 9.10 -4.14
CA ALA A 65 -4.32 10.36 -4.47
C ALA A 65 -2.89 10.14 -4.96
N PHE A 66 -2.14 9.26 -4.29
CA PHE A 66 -0.78 8.89 -4.70
C PHE A 66 -0.77 8.22 -6.08
N GLY A 67 -1.51 7.14 -6.28
CA GLY A 67 -1.54 6.38 -7.53
C GLY A 67 -2.16 7.16 -8.69
N GLY A 68 -3.26 7.88 -8.45
CA GLY A 68 -3.95 8.67 -9.47
C GLY A 68 -3.15 9.85 -10.00
N LEU A 69 -2.32 10.47 -9.16
CA LEU A 69 -1.50 11.63 -9.51
C LEU A 69 -0.03 11.30 -9.78
N LEU A 70 0.40 10.05 -9.62
CA LEU A 70 1.80 9.65 -9.73
C LEU A 70 2.40 10.00 -11.10
N LEU A 71 1.69 9.69 -12.18
CA LEU A 71 2.12 9.99 -13.54
C LEU A 71 2.19 11.50 -13.82
N LEU A 72 1.21 12.27 -13.30
CA LEU A 72 1.23 13.72 -13.35
C LEU A 72 2.42 14.28 -12.59
N GLY A 73 2.71 13.77 -11.39
CA GLY A 73 3.85 14.16 -10.56
C GLY A 73 5.19 13.96 -11.27
N GLY A 74 5.36 12.84 -11.98
CA GLY A 74 6.52 12.58 -12.82
C GLY A 74 6.66 13.62 -13.96
N ARG A 75 5.57 13.90 -14.66
CA ARG A 75 5.57 14.94 -15.73
C ARG A 75 5.84 16.35 -15.19
N LEU A 76 5.31 16.68 -14.02
CA LEU A 76 5.62 17.95 -13.34
C LEU A 76 7.13 18.06 -13.04
N ALA A 77 7.75 16.96 -12.60
CA ALA A 77 9.18 16.93 -12.32
C ALA A 77 10.03 17.17 -13.58
N ASP A 78 9.63 16.62 -14.71
CA ASP A 78 10.33 16.86 -15.98
C ASP A 78 10.14 18.30 -16.51
N LEU A 79 8.94 18.90 -16.32
CA LEU A 79 8.62 20.27 -16.76
C LEU A 79 9.24 21.38 -15.93
N TYR A 80 9.15 21.25 -14.60
CA TYR A 80 9.51 22.34 -13.66
C TYR A 80 10.84 22.10 -12.97
N GLY A 81 11.47 20.93 -13.20
CA GLY A 81 12.73 20.54 -12.60
C GLY A 81 12.53 19.53 -11.47
N ARG A 82 13.31 18.44 -11.54
CA ARG A 82 13.16 17.28 -10.67
C ARG A 82 13.42 17.59 -9.20
N ARG A 83 14.45 18.39 -8.91
CA ARG A 83 14.75 18.80 -7.54
C ARG A 83 13.65 19.70 -6.95
N ARG A 84 13.14 20.65 -7.73
CA ARG A 84 12.07 21.56 -7.26
C ARG A 84 10.80 20.80 -6.91
N ILE A 85 10.36 19.90 -7.80
CA ILE A 85 9.15 19.09 -7.58
C ILE A 85 9.36 18.10 -6.44
N PHE A 86 10.54 17.50 -6.32
CA PHE A 86 10.91 16.68 -5.17
C PHE A 86 10.76 17.42 -3.84
N MET A 87 11.35 18.62 -3.74
CA MET A 87 11.26 19.46 -2.54
C MET A 87 9.82 19.88 -2.24
N LEU A 88 9.08 20.32 -3.26
CA LEU A 88 7.68 20.70 -3.10
C LEU A 88 6.84 19.50 -2.60
N GLY A 89 7.04 18.32 -3.18
CA GLY A 89 6.39 17.08 -2.74
C GLY A 89 6.66 16.77 -1.28
N LEU A 90 7.92 16.90 -0.83
CA LEU A 90 8.30 16.69 0.58
C LEU A 90 7.65 17.71 1.52
N VAL A 91 7.59 18.99 1.12
CA VAL A 91 6.94 20.04 1.92
C VAL A 91 5.44 19.80 2.01
N VAL A 92 4.78 19.50 0.88
CA VAL A 92 3.34 19.18 0.86
C VAL A 92 3.05 17.96 1.73
N PHE A 93 3.85 16.90 1.60
CA PHE A 93 3.71 15.70 2.42
C PHE A 93 3.89 16.00 3.92
N SER A 94 4.93 16.75 4.29
CA SER A 94 5.20 17.11 5.68
C SER A 94 4.09 17.98 6.28
N PHE A 95 3.60 18.96 5.51
CA PHE A 95 2.46 19.78 5.93
C PHE A 95 1.20 18.96 6.12
N ALA A 96 0.88 18.08 5.18
CA ALA A 96 -0.25 17.17 5.28
C ALA A 96 -0.11 16.20 6.47
N SER A 97 1.11 15.70 6.71
CA SER A 97 1.40 14.88 7.90
C SER A 97 1.18 15.64 9.21
N ALA A 98 1.57 16.92 9.26
CA ALA A 98 1.29 17.77 10.42
C ALA A 98 -0.23 17.93 10.63
N LEU A 99 -0.99 18.19 9.55
CA LEU A 99 -2.46 18.26 9.62
C LEU A 99 -3.07 16.93 10.09
N GLY A 100 -2.57 15.79 9.62
CA GLY A 100 -3.03 14.47 10.03
C GLY A 100 -2.74 14.17 11.51
N GLY A 101 -1.55 14.49 11.99
CA GLY A 101 -1.18 14.34 13.41
C GLY A 101 -1.94 15.28 14.35
N LEU A 102 -2.45 16.40 13.83
CA LEU A 102 -3.27 17.38 14.57
C LEU A 102 -4.76 17.23 14.29
N ALA A 103 -5.19 16.18 13.57
CA ALA A 103 -6.59 15.99 13.21
C ALA A 103 -7.49 15.85 14.43
N GLN A 104 -8.61 16.57 14.45
CA GLN A 104 -9.61 16.57 15.52
C GLN A 104 -10.89 15.84 15.11
N ASN A 105 -11.00 15.45 13.86
CA ASN A 105 -12.14 14.72 13.31
C ASN A 105 -11.73 13.93 12.07
N GLU A 106 -12.59 13.01 11.67
CA GLU A 106 -12.43 12.16 10.51
C GLU A 106 -12.14 12.95 9.22
N ALA A 107 -12.92 14.00 8.93
CA ALA A 107 -12.80 14.76 7.70
C ALA A 107 -11.41 15.43 7.56
N MET A 108 -10.88 15.99 8.64
CA MET A 108 -9.53 16.58 8.66
C MET A 108 -8.46 15.51 8.41
N LEU A 109 -8.59 14.33 9.03
CA LEU A 109 -7.66 13.23 8.82
C LEU A 109 -7.71 12.74 7.38
N LEU A 110 -8.90 12.46 6.84
CA LEU A 110 -9.04 11.98 5.45
C LEU A 110 -8.56 13.02 4.42
N GLY A 111 -8.83 14.30 4.65
CA GLY A 111 -8.30 15.39 3.83
C GLY A 111 -6.78 15.45 3.86
N SER A 112 -6.18 15.26 5.04
CA SER A 112 -4.72 15.19 5.19
C SER A 112 -4.13 13.98 4.44
N ARG A 113 -4.77 12.82 4.48
CA ARG A 113 -4.35 11.60 3.74
C ARG A 113 -4.35 11.83 2.23
N GLY A 114 -5.41 12.45 1.70
CA GLY A 114 -5.44 12.84 0.28
C GLY A 114 -4.28 13.77 -0.08
N LEU A 115 -4.03 14.79 0.74
CA LEU A 115 -2.94 15.75 0.51
C LEU A 115 -1.54 15.11 0.67
N GLN A 116 -1.36 14.16 1.60
CA GLN A 116 -0.14 13.35 1.69
C GLN A 116 0.09 12.55 0.39
N GLY A 117 -0.98 11.95 -0.16
CA GLY A 117 -0.92 11.25 -1.46
C GLY A 117 -0.45 12.15 -2.60
N VAL A 118 -0.92 13.42 -2.65
CA VAL A 118 -0.42 14.42 -3.62
C VAL A 118 1.08 14.67 -3.42
N GLY A 119 1.53 14.87 -2.18
CA GLY A 119 2.95 15.08 -1.86
C GLY A 119 3.82 13.89 -2.28
N ALA A 120 3.36 12.66 -1.98
CA ALA A 120 4.03 11.42 -2.38
C ALA A 120 4.10 11.27 -3.91
N ALA A 121 3.01 11.60 -4.62
CA ALA A 121 2.95 11.54 -6.09
C ALA A 121 3.95 12.48 -6.77
N MET A 122 4.29 13.57 -6.13
CA MET A 122 5.33 14.50 -6.61
C MET A 122 6.74 14.04 -6.21
N ALA A 123 6.93 13.57 -4.97
CA ALA A 123 8.24 13.26 -4.43
C ALA A 123 8.82 11.94 -4.96
N ALA A 124 8.01 10.87 -5.04
CA ALA A 124 8.50 9.52 -5.37
C ALA A 124 9.07 9.39 -6.80
N PRO A 125 8.37 9.80 -7.88
CA PRO A 125 8.95 9.74 -9.22
C PRO A 125 10.13 10.70 -9.39
N ALA A 126 10.08 11.87 -8.76
CA ALA A 126 11.19 12.82 -8.78
C ALA A 126 12.45 12.26 -8.08
N ALA A 127 12.29 11.49 -6.99
CA ALA A 127 13.37 10.81 -6.29
C ALA A 127 14.11 9.82 -7.20
N LEU A 128 13.38 8.95 -7.90
CA LEU A 128 13.96 7.99 -8.85
C LEU A 128 14.68 8.69 -10.01
N ALA A 129 14.07 9.75 -10.54
CA ALA A 129 14.67 10.55 -11.61
C ALA A 129 15.93 11.31 -11.14
N LEU A 130 15.99 11.71 -9.87
CA LEU A 130 17.17 12.36 -9.28
C LEU A 130 18.33 11.38 -9.12
N ILE A 131 18.09 10.10 -8.86
CA ILE A 131 19.16 9.07 -8.87
C ILE A 131 19.82 9.03 -10.24
N SER A 132 19.01 8.94 -11.31
CA SER A 132 19.51 8.86 -12.69
C SER A 132 20.33 10.08 -13.11
N THR A 133 19.99 11.27 -12.61
CA THR A 133 20.65 12.53 -13.00
C THR A 133 21.81 12.92 -12.09
N THR A 134 21.81 12.47 -10.84
CA THR A 134 22.86 12.82 -9.86
C THR A 134 24.03 11.87 -9.94
N PHE A 135 23.77 10.57 -10.17
CA PHE A 135 24.79 9.54 -10.20
C PHE A 135 25.26 9.25 -11.63
N PRO A 136 26.58 9.22 -11.89
CA PRO A 136 27.12 8.84 -13.20
C PRO A 136 26.71 7.40 -13.56
N ALA A 137 26.50 7.15 -14.85
CA ALA A 137 26.19 5.81 -15.33
C ALA A 137 27.25 4.79 -14.91
N GLY A 138 26.81 3.60 -14.53
CA GLY A 138 27.69 2.52 -14.09
C GLY A 138 27.50 2.13 -12.61
N PRO A 139 28.51 1.54 -11.96
CA PRO A 139 28.37 0.91 -10.63
C PRO A 139 27.81 1.81 -9.54
N LEU A 140 28.13 3.09 -9.54
CA LEU A 140 27.63 4.05 -8.54
C LEU A 140 26.12 4.27 -8.64
N ARG A 141 25.60 4.39 -9.87
CA ARG A 141 24.16 4.54 -10.12
C ARG A 141 23.42 3.26 -9.76
N ASN A 142 23.95 2.10 -10.15
CA ASN A 142 23.37 0.80 -9.83
C ASN A 142 23.30 0.60 -8.31
N ARG A 143 24.37 0.96 -7.58
CA ARG A 143 24.39 0.92 -6.12
C ARG A 143 23.34 1.86 -5.51
N ALA A 144 23.17 3.07 -6.06
CA ALA A 144 22.17 4.02 -5.57
C ALA A 144 20.74 3.48 -5.74
N PHE A 145 20.42 2.88 -6.91
CA PHE A 145 19.13 2.22 -7.11
C PHE A 145 18.94 1.02 -6.19
N SER A 146 19.97 0.20 -5.98
CA SER A 146 19.89 -0.94 -5.06
C SER A 146 19.62 -0.51 -3.62
N VAL A 147 20.29 0.54 -3.14
CA VAL A 147 20.05 1.08 -1.79
C VAL A 147 18.62 1.65 -1.68
N TYR A 148 18.15 2.38 -2.69
CA TYR A 148 16.79 2.93 -2.74
C TYR A 148 15.74 1.81 -2.71
N ALA A 149 15.93 0.75 -3.50
CA ALA A 149 15.02 -0.40 -3.53
C ALA A 149 15.04 -1.20 -2.22
N ALA A 150 16.23 -1.45 -1.66
CA ALA A 150 16.39 -2.15 -0.38
C ALA A 150 15.69 -1.40 0.77
N LEU A 151 15.67 -0.06 0.70
CA LEU A 151 15.02 0.78 1.70
C LEU A 151 13.49 0.59 1.71
N SER A 152 12.89 0.14 0.60
CA SER A 152 11.46 -0.19 0.57
C SER A 152 11.14 -1.38 1.49
N GLY A 153 11.97 -2.41 1.48
CA GLY A 153 11.82 -3.58 2.36
C GLY A 153 12.22 -3.30 3.82
N VAL A 154 13.41 -2.75 4.02
CA VAL A 154 13.93 -2.39 5.35
C VAL A 154 13.06 -1.29 5.99
N GLY A 155 12.64 -0.31 5.20
CA GLY A 155 11.74 0.76 5.64
C GLY A 155 10.39 0.23 6.11
N ALA A 156 9.84 -0.78 5.45
CA ALA A 156 8.60 -1.42 5.90
C ALA A 156 8.77 -2.10 7.26
N ALA A 157 9.87 -2.83 7.48
CA ALA A 157 10.16 -3.43 8.79
C ALA A 157 10.33 -2.38 9.89
N ILE A 158 11.10 -1.32 9.61
CA ILE A 158 11.27 -0.19 10.53
C ILE A 158 9.91 0.46 10.81
N GLY A 159 9.08 0.66 9.77
CA GLY A 159 7.76 1.26 9.89
C GLY A 159 6.81 0.45 10.77
N LEU A 160 6.82 -0.86 10.66
CA LEU A 160 6.00 -1.73 11.51
C LEU A 160 6.39 -1.63 12.99
N ILE A 161 7.70 -1.68 13.30
CA ILE A 161 8.19 -1.57 14.68
C ILE A 161 7.96 -0.15 15.22
N LEU A 162 8.37 0.86 14.45
CA LEU A 162 8.28 2.26 14.85
C LEU A 162 6.83 2.69 14.99
N GLY A 163 5.96 2.24 14.07
CA GLY A 163 4.53 2.46 14.13
C GLY A 163 3.89 1.85 15.36
N GLY A 164 4.24 0.60 15.66
CA GLY A 164 3.77 -0.06 16.86
C GLY A 164 4.26 0.61 18.15
N TRP A 165 5.51 1.07 18.18
CA TRP A 165 6.07 1.78 19.31
C TRP A 165 5.44 3.15 19.51
N LEU A 166 5.38 3.98 18.45
CA LEU A 166 4.81 5.33 18.52
C LEU A 166 3.33 5.30 18.88
N THR A 167 2.55 4.39 18.27
CA THR A 167 1.11 4.27 18.55
C THR A 167 0.83 3.89 20.01
N GLY A 168 1.73 3.12 20.63
CA GLY A 168 1.60 2.73 22.03
C GLY A 168 2.11 3.76 23.05
N LEU A 169 2.64 4.90 22.60
CA LEU A 169 3.11 5.95 23.50
C LEU A 169 1.94 6.89 23.93
N GLU A 170 1.94 7.26 25.19
CA GLU A 170 1.13 8.36 25.73
C GLU A 170 2.06 9.52 26.08
N VAL A 171 2.03 10.60 25.31
CA VAL A 171 2.94 11.74 25.51
C VAL A 171 2.13 13.00 25.76
N SER A 172 2.15 13.47 27.00
CA SER A 172 1.61 14.79 27.38
C SER A 172 0.18 15.09 26.91
N GLY A 173 -0.71 14.09 26.94
CA GLY A 173 -2.11 14.24 26.50
C GLY A 173 -2.33 14.13 24.99
N LEU A 174 -1.30 13.72 24.24
CA LEU A 174 -1.40 13.37 22.82
C LEU A 174 -1.46 11.85 22.67
N GLU A 175 -2.48 11.36 21.99
CA GLU A 175 -2.59 9.96 21.58
C GLU A 175 -1.42 9.56 20.67
N GLY A 176 -0.79 8.42 20.95
CA GLY A 176 0.43 7.96 20.30
C GLY A 176 0.32 7.81 18.76
N TRP A 177 -0.88 7.50 18.24
CA TRP A 177 -1.11 7.43 16.80
C TRP A 177 -0.82 8.76 16.09
N ARG A 178 -0.96 9.91 16.75
CA ARG A 178 -0.66 11.22 16.19
C ARG A 178 0.83 11.38 15.89
N LEU A 179 1.68 10.78 16.72
CA LEU A 179 3.13 10.79 16.53
C LEU A 179 3.54 10.03 15.25
N THR A 180 2.73 9.07 14.83
CA THR A 180 2.98 8.31 13.60
C THR A 180 2.92 9.18 12.33
N PHE A 181 2.09 10.21 12.35
CA PHE A 181 2.06 11.24 11.31
C PHE A 181 3.15 12.30 11.55
N LEU A 182 3.26 12.81 12.78
CA LEU A 182 4.17 13.91 13.10
C LEU A 182 5.64 13.58 12.87
N ILE A 183 6.05 12.31 12.92
CA ILE A 183 7.43 11.88 12.64
C ILE A 183 7.87 12.21 11.21
N ASN A 184 6.96 12.24 10.26
CA ASN A 184 7.24 12.58 8.88
C ASN A 184 7.61 14.07 8.70
N VAL A 185 7.15 14.94 9.62
CA VAL A 185 7.37 16.39 9.52
C VAL A 185 8.85 16.75 9.58
N PRO A 186 9.61 16.37 10.65
CA PRO A 186 11.04 16.67 10.70
C PRO A 186 11.83 15.97 9.57
N ILE A 187 11.47 14.75 9.20
CA ILE A 187 12.15 14.01 8.14
C ILE A 187 12.01 14.71 6.80
N GLY A 188 10.78 15.03 6.40
CA GLY A 188 10.51 15.64 5.09
C GLY A 188 11.01 17.09 4.99
N LEU A 189 10.82 17.91 6.03
CA LEU A 189 11.32 19.28 6.05
C LEU A 189 12.85 19.33 6.03
N PHE A 190 13.53 18.45 6.79
CA PHE A 190 14.98 18.35 6.77
C PHE A 190 15.49 17.91 5.40
N ALA A 191 14.87 16.89 4.78
CA ALA A 191 15.23 16.45 3.44
C ALA A 191 15.01 17.56 2.40
N ALA A 192 13.90 18.30 2.45
CA ALA A 192 13.62 19.42 1.57
C ALA A 192 14.63 20.56 1.76
N PHE A 193 14.98 20.89 3.00
CA PHE A 193 15.94 21.98 3.30
C PHE A 193 17.36 21.67 2.82
N ILE A 194 17.79 20.41 2.94
CA ILE A 194 19.15 20.00 2.59
C ILE A 194 19.29 19.66 1.08
N ALA A 195 18.20 19.32 0.40
CA ALA A 195 18.18 18.91 -1.00
C ALA A 195 18.95 19.86 -1.95
N PRO A 196 18.81 21.22 -1.88
CA PRO A 196 19.53 22.12 -2.79
C PRO A 196 21.04 22.04 -2.69
N ARG A 197 21.57 21.55 -1.55
CA ARG A 197 23.00 21.49 -1.29
C ARG A 197 23.67 20.30 -1.98
N PHE A 198 22.93 19.22 -2.18
CA PHE A 198 23.47 17.95 -2.68
C PHE A 198 22.86 17.48 -4.00
N LEU A 199 21.63 17.90 -4.31
CA LEU A 199 20.94 17.53 -5.55
C LEU A 199 21.05 18.64 -6.60
N LYS A 200 21.44 18.24 -7.81
CA LYS A 200 21.49 19.17 -8.95
C LYS A 200 20.10 19.32 -9.58
N GLU A 201 19.77 20.53 -10.02
CA GLU A 201 18.56 20.73 -10.78
C GLU A 201 18.68 20.19 -12.20
N SER A 202 17.65 19.52 -12.68
CA SER A 202 17.55 19.09 -14.07
C SER A 202 17.11 20.23 -14.98
N LYS A 203 17.54 20.20 -16.24
CA LYS A 203 17.03 21.14 -17.24
C LYS A 203 15.55 20.81 -17.50
N PRO A 204 14.64 21.82 -17.40
CA PRO A 204 13.23 21.62 -17.71
C PRO A 204 13.02 21.14 -19.15
N GLN A 205 12.18 20.14 -19.34
CA GLN A 205 11.75 19.67 -20.65
C GLN A 205 10.40 20.29 -20.98
N ARG A 206 10.24 20.83 -22.19
CA ARG A 206 8.96 21.43 -22.63
C ARG A 206 8.04 20.32 -23.14
N THR A 207 7.27 19.71 -22.26
CA THR A 207 6.20 18.75 -22.60
C THR A 207 4.87 19.32 -22.15
N ALA A 208 3.78 19.04 -22.86
CA ALA A 208 2.44 19.46 -22.43
C ALA A 208 1.95 18.54 -21.31
N LEU A 209 1.26 19.11 -20.31
CA LEU A 209 0.60 18.36 -19.23
C LEU A 209 -0.80 17.91 -19.68
N ASP A 210 -1.13 16.65 -19.46
CA ASP A 210 -2.48 16.14 -19.57
C ASP A 210 -3.22 16.28 -18.23
N ILE A 211 -3.61 17.51 -17.90
CA ILE A 211 -4.41 17.80 -16.71
C ILE A 211 -5.82 17.16 -16.81
N PRO A 212 -6.53 17.22 -17.96
CA PRO A 212 -7.82 16.57 -18.10
C PRO A 212 -7.75 15.06 -17.84
N GLY A 213 -6.73 14.35 -18.34
CA GLY A 213 -6.50 12.93 -18.06
C GLY A 213 -6.28 12.67 -16.58
N ALA A 214 -5.37 13.43 -15.92
CA ALA A 214 -5.12 13.28 -14.49
C ALA A 214 -6.38 13.50 -13.64
N VAL A 215 -7.14 14.54 -13.92
CA VAL A 215 -8.37 14.88 -13.17
C VAL A 215 -9.44 13.82 -13.38
N SER A 216 -9.74 13.46 -14.63
CA SER A 216 -10.78 12.45 -14.94
C SER A 216 -10.43 11.09 -14.39
N GLY A 217 -9.18 10.64 -14.50
CA GLY A 217 -8.71 9.37 -13.95
C GLY A 217 -8.79 9.33 -12.42
N THR A 218 -8.24 10.35 -11.74
CA THR A 218 -8.25 10.41 -10.27
C THR A 218 -9.66 10.53 -9.70
N LEU A 219 -10.49 11.43 -10.24
CA LEU A 219 -11.87 11.57 -9.80
C LEU A 219 -12.72 10.34 -10.12
N GLY A 220 -12.50 9.70 -11.28
CA GLY A 220 -13.17 8.47 -11.65
C GLY A 220 -12.89 7.33 -10.67
N LEU A 221 -11.62 7.14 -10.30
CA LEU A 221 -11.21 6.13 -9.31
C LEU A 221 -11.73 6.47 -7.90
N THR A 222 -11.65 7.73 -7.51
CA THR A 222 -12.18 8.19 -6.20
C THR A 222 -13.69 7.97 -6.12
N SER A 223 -14.42 8.28 -7.18
CA SER A 223 -15.87 8.05 -7.26
C SER A 223 -16.23 6.56 -7.20
N LEU A 224 -15.39 5.69 -7.82
CA LEU A 224 -15.56 4.24 -7.74
C LEU A 224 -15.45 3.74 -6.31
N VAL A 225 -14.34 4.10 -5.64
CA VAL A 225 -14.08 3.66 -4.27
C VAL A 225 -15.11 4.23 -3.30
N TYR A 226 -15.51 5.48 -3.47
CA TYR A 226 -16.57 6.09 -2.67
C TYR A 226 -17.91 5.40 -2.86
N GLY A 227 -18.29 5.12 -4.10
CA GLY A 227 -19.54 4.40 -4.43
C GLY A 227 -19.54 2.99 -3.83
N LEU A 228 -18.43 2.24 -3.93
CA LEU A 228 -18.30 0.91 -3.32
C LEU A 228 -18.38 0.97 -1.79
N SER A 229 -17.67 1.90 -1.16
CA SER A 229 -17.69 2.09 0.28
C SER A 229 -19.10 2.44 0.78
N ARG A 230 -19.80 3.34 0.08
CA ARG A 230 -21.16 3.73 0.40
C ARG A 230 -22.17 2.60 0.19
N ALA A 231 -21.98 1.78 -0.84
CA ALA A 231 -22.80 0.60 -1.09
C ALA A 231 -22.72 -0.42 0.05
N GLY A 232 -21.55 -0.54 0.68
CA GLY A 232 -21.32 -1.36 1.86
C GLY A 232 -21.90 -0.78 3.16
N ASP A 233 -22.25 0.51 3.24
CA ASP A 233 -22.79 1.14 4.45
C ASP A 233 -24.29 0.81 4.62
N SER A 234 -24.69 0.37 5.84
CA SER A 234 -26.10 0.03 6.15
C SER A 234 -27.07 1.19 6.01
N ARG A 235 -26.57 2.42 6.18
CA ARG A 235 -27.41 3.62 6.10
C ARG A 235 -27.82 3.93 4.66
N TYR A 236 -27.09 3.40 3.66
CA TYR A 236 -27.25 3.74 2.25
C TYR A 236 -27.52 2.51 1.38
N GLY A 237 -26.53 1.63 1.22
CA GLY A 237 -26.64 0.41 0.41
C GLY A 237 -26.60 0.66 -1.10
N TRP A 238 -26.83 -0.42 -1.86
CA TRP A 238 -26.80 -0.41 -3.33
C TRP A 238 -27.96 0.36 -3.97
N GLY A 239 -29.09 0.51 -3.26
CA GLY A 239 -30.30 1.21 -3.76
C GLY A 239 -30.28 2.72 -3.55
N ASP A 240 -29.28 3.26 -2.83
CA ASP A 240 -29.17 4.69 -2.58
C ASP A 240 -28.81 5.47 -3.84
N SER A 241 -29.50 6.60 -4.04
CA SER A 241 -29.34 7.43 -5.24
C SER A 241 -27.91 8.02 -5.38
N VAL A 242 -27.29 8.38 -4.26
CA VAL A 242 -25.91 8.92 -4.26
C VAL A 242 -24.92 7.80 -4.57
N THR A 243 -25.12 6.59 -4.03
CA THR A 243 -24.33 5.41 -4.37
C THR A 243 -24.37 5.14 -5.88
N THR A 244 -25.57 5.07 -6.45
CA THR A 244 -25.75 4.84 -7.88
C THR A 244 -25.15 5.98 -8.71
N ALA A 245 -25.39 7.24 -8.33
CA ALA A 245 -24.87 8.40 -9.05
C ALA A 245 -23.34 8.44 -9.05
N THR A 246 -22.68 8.11 -7.93
CA THR A 246 -21.22 8.10 -7.85
C THR A 246 -20.61 6.94 -8.65
N LEU A 247 -21.23 5.77 -8.68
CA LEU A 247 -20.77 4.65 -9.51
C LEU A 247 -20.94 4.97 -11.01
N VAL A 248 -22.06 5.58 -11.40
CA VAL A 248 -22.25 6.04 -12.79
C VAL A 248 -21.24 7.13 -13.14
N ALA A 249 -21.04 8.11 -12.27
CA ALA A 249 -20.02 9.15 -12.46
C ALA A 249 -18.61 8.55 -12.62
N SER A 250 -18.28 7.52 -11.84
CA SER A 250 -17.03 6.79 -11.99
C SER A 250 -16.87 6.20 -13.40
N VAL A 251 -17.88 5.49 -13.89
CA VAL A 251 -17.84 4.90 -15.24
C VAL A 251 -17.65 5.99 -16.30
N VAL A 252 -18.43 7.07 -16.22
CA VAL A 252 -18.34 8.20 -17.17
C VAL A 252 -16.96 8.83 -17.14
N LEU A 253 -16.41 9.10 -15.96
CA LEU A 253 -15.09 9.72 -15.80
C LEU A 253 -13.95 8.81 -16.27
N LEU A 254 -14.02 7.49 -16.00
CA LEU A 254 -13.01 6.54 -16.46
C LEU A 254 -13.09 6.31 -17.99
N VAL A 255 -14.28 6.31 -18.57
CA VAL A 255 -14.45 6.29 -20.04
C VAL A 255 -13.88 7.59 -20.65
N ALA A 256 -14.19 8.74 -20.05
CA ALA A 256 -13.61 10.03 -20.47
C ALA A 256 -12.09 10.01 -20.37
N PHE A 257 -11.51 9.49 -19.27
CA PHE A 257 -10.08 9.30 -19.11
C PHE A 257 -9.48 8.50 -20.28
N VAL A 258 -10.00 7.32 -20.56
CA VAL A 258 -9.52 6.48 -21.66
C VAL A 258 -9.63 7.20 -23.01
N GLN A 259 -10.71 7.96 -23.23
CA GLN A 259 -10.88 8.71 -24.48
C GLN A 259 -9.88 9.90 -24.59
N ILE A 260 -9.59 10.59 -23.48
CA ILE A 260 -8.58 11.64 -23.41
C ILE A 260 -7.21 11.04 -23.73
N GLU A 261 -6.83 9.96 -23.06
CA GLU A 261 -5.54 9.27 -23.28
C GLU A 261 -5.34 8.77 -24.74
N ARG A 262 -6.43 8.50 -25.47
CA ARG A 262 -6.39 8.15 -26.89
C ARG A 262 -6.16 9.33 -27.82
N THR A 263 -6.53 10.55 -27.41
CA THR A 263 -6.58 11.72 -28.28
C THR A 263 -5.47 12.74 -28.01
N VAL A 264 -4.95 12.77 -26.80
CA VAL A 264 -3.89 13.71 -26.37
C VAL A 264 -2.54 13.29 -26.95
N LYS A 265 -1.75 14.29 -27.38
CA LYS A 265 -0.41 14.08 -27.96
C LYS A 265 0.59 13.47 -26.97
N ASN A 266 0.50 13.83 -25.70
CA ASN A 266 1.39 13.38 -24.63
C ASN A 266 0.56 12.75 -23.51
N PRO A 267 0.04 11.53 -23.70
CA PRO A 267 -0.81 10.88 -22.70
C PRO A 267 -0.02 10.58 -21.42
N LEU A 268 -0.72 10.62 -20.27
CA LEU A 268 -0.16 10.17 -18.99
C LEU A 268 -0.01 8.66 -18.97
N LEU A 269 -1.00 7.95 -19.52
CA LEU A 269 -1.03 6.52 -19.66
C LEU A 269 -1.06 6.12 -21.14
N PRO A 270 0.10 5.98 -21.80
CA PRO A 270 0.14 5.53 -23.19
C PRO A 270 -0.48 4.14 -23.32
N LEU A 271 -1.65 4.05 -23.97
CA LEU A 271 -2.36 2.77 -24.12
C LEU A 271 -1.58 1.73 -24.93
N SER A 272 -0.57 2.14 -25.69
CA SER A 272 0.40 1.27 -26.38
C SER A 272 1.18 0.34 -25.42
N ILE A 273 1.30 0.72 -24.14
CA ILE A 273 1.90 -0.15 -23.11
C ILE A 273 1.12 -1.47 -22.98
N PHE A 274 -0.20 -1.44 -23.14
CA PHE A 274 -1.05 -2.62 -23.09
C PHE A 274 -1.10 -3.43 -24.39
N ALA A 275 -0.49 -2.95 -25.48
CA ALA A 275 -0.47 -3.66 -26.74
C ALA A 275 0.36 -4.98 -26.67
N SER A 276 1.37 -5.03 -25.83
CA SER A 276 2.08 -6.29 -25.54
C SER A 276 1.25 -7.14 -24.56
N ARG A 277 0.93 -8.37 -24.99
CA ARG A 277 0.20 -9.34 -24.15
C ARG A 277 0.93 -9.61 -22.82
N ALA A 278 2.25 -9.69 -22.86
CA ALA A 278 3.06 -9.93 -21.68
C ALA A 278 2.98 -8.75 -20.69
N ARG A 279 3.17 -7.51 -21.18
CA ARG A 279 3.08 -6.30 -20.36
C ARG A 279 1.67 -6.12 -19.79
N ALA A 280 0.63 -6.30 -20.59
CA ALA A 280 -0.75 -6.24 -20.13
C ALA A 280 -1.01 -7.27 -19.01
N THR A 281 -0.52 -8.51 -19.18
CA THR A 281 -0.61 -9.56 -18.16
C THR A 281 0.08 -9.14 -16.86
N ALA A 282 1.30 -8.60 -16.97
CA ALA A 282 2.06 -8.14 -15.82
C ALA A 282 1.36 -6.98 -15.08
N LEU A 283 0.87 -5.97 -15.81
CA LEU A 283 0.18 -4.82 -15.24
C LEU A 283 -1.14 -5.20 -14.56
N VAL A 284 -1.94 -6.09 -15.17
CA VAL A 284 -3.17 -6.60 -14.56
C VAL A 284 -2.86 -7.42 -13.30
N THR A 285 -1.85 -8.27 -13.34
CA THR A 285 -1.41 -9.02 -12.16
C THR A 285 -0.94 -8.06 -11.06
N MET A 286 -0.19 -7.00 -11.42
CA MET A 286 0.28 -5.96 -10.50
C MET A 286 -0.83 -5.00 -10.04
N MET A 287 -2.00 -5.05 -10.59
CA MET A 287 -3.19 -4.40 -10.07
C MET A 287 -3.93 -5.28 -9.05
N ILE A 288 -4.08 -6.58 -9.35
CA ILE A 288 -4.84 -7.51 -8.49
C ILE A 288 -4.03 -7.93 -7.26
N THR A 289 -2.73 -8.16 -7.38
CA THR A 289 -1.91 -8.68 -6.27
C THR A 289 -1.82 -7.70 -5.08
N PRO A 290 -1.59 -6.39 -5.27
CA PRO A 290 -1.63 -5.44 -4.18
C PRO A 290 -3.03 -5.27 -3.55
N ALA A 291 -4.11 -5.50 -4.29
CA ALA A 291 -5.46 -5.49 -3.75
C ALA A 291 -5.61 -6.46 -2.56
N ALA A 292 -5.16 -7.68 -2.75
CA ALA A 292 -5.17 -8.71 -1.71
C ALA A 292 -4.17 -8.41 -0.58
N MET A 293 -3.01 -7.84 -0.91
CA MET A 293 -2.00 -7.45 0.09
C MET A 293 -2.52 -6.33 1.00
N PHE A 294 -3.12 -5.27 0.45
CA PHE A 294 -3.69 -4.18 1.24
C PHE A 294 -4.81 -4.68 2.15
N ALA A 295 -5.70 -5.53 1.62
CA ALA A 295 -6.75 -6.14 2.41
C ALA A 295 -6.19 -7.03 3.53
N MET A 296 -5.14 -7.82 3.25
CA MET A 296 -4.49 -8.63 4.28
C MET A 296 -3.94 -7.77 5.41
N PHE A 297 -3.16 -6.74 5.09
CA PHE A 297 -2.62 -5.85 6.12
C PHE A 297 -3.72 -5.15 6.93
N PHE A 298 -4.76 -4.66 6.25
CA PHE A 298 -5.87 -3.97 6.89
C PHE A 298 -6.63 -4.89 7.85
N PHE A 299 -7.19 -5.99 7.33
CA PHE A 299 -8.02 -6.88 8.15
C PHE A 299 -7.23 -7.64 9.20
N LEU A 300 -6.02 -8.11 8.86
CA LEU A 300 -5.19 -8.84 9.81
C LEU A 300 -4.67 -7.95 10.94
N SER A 301 -4.36 -6.66 10.65
CA SER A 301 -3.97 -5.68 11.68
C SER A 301 -5.10 -5.46 12.67
N LEU A 302 -6.33 -5.26 12.17
CA LEU A 302 -7.52 -5.10 13.01
C LEU A 302 -7.85 -6.39 13.79
N LEU A 303 -7.73 -7.56 13.16
CA LEU A 303 -7.97 -8.85 13.81
C LEU A 303 -7.00 -9.10 14.95
N VAL A 304 -5.71 -8.90 14.73
CA VAL A 304 -4.68 -9.13 15.74
C VAL A 304 -4.81 -8.15 16.91
N GLN A 305 -5.17 -6.89 16.67
CA GLN A 305 -5.31 -5.88 17.72
C GLN A 305 -6.67 -5.96 18.43
N ASN A 306 -7.78 -5.91 17.69
CA ASN A 306 -9.11 -5.81 18.30
C ASN A 306 -9.65 -7.16 18.76
N VAL A 307 -9.33 -8.26 18.05
CA VAL A 307 -9.91 -9.59 18.33
C VAL A 307 -8.98 -10.44 19.19
N MET A 308 -7.65 -10.40 18.94
CA MET A 308 -6.67 -11.15 19.74
C MET A 308 -6.08 -10.33 20.89
N GLY A 309 -6.35 -9.02 20.97
CA GLY A 309 -5.89 -8.14 22.06
C GLY A 309 -4.39 -7.84 22.05
N TYR A 310 -3.74 -7.87 20.87
CA TYR A 310 -2.32 -7.51 20.80
C TYR A 310 -2.12 -6.00 20.92
N SER A 311 -1.08 -5.61 21.68
CA SER A 311 -0.65 -4.22 21.69
C SER A 311 -0.09 -3.80 20.31
N PRO A 312 -0.05 -2.49 19.99
CA PRO A 312 0.49 -2.01 18.72
C PRO A 312 1.91 -2.49 18.45
N LEU A 313 2.78 -2.46 19.45
CA LEU A 313 4.16 -2.91 19.33
C LEU A 313 4.24 -4.42 19.04
N ARG A 314 3.44 -5.23 19.75
CA ARG A 314 3.35 -6.67 19.52
C ARG A 314 2.83 -6.97 18.12
N THR A 315 1.88 -6.18 17.62
CA THR A 315 1.38 -6.26 16.25
C THR A 315 2.47 -5.94 15.23
N GLY A 316 3.27 -4.89 15.46
CA GLY A 316 4.40 -4.56 14.61
C GLY A 316 5.39 -5.74 14.48
N PHE A 317 5.73 -6.38 15.59
CA PHE A 317 6.57 -7.60 15.57
C PHE A 317 5.89 -8.79 14.87
N ALA A 318 4.57 -8.94 15.01
CA ALA A 318 3.82 -10.01 14.36
C ALA A 318 3.82 -9.90 12.82
N PHE A 319 4.05 -8.71 12.26
CA PHE A 319 4.17 -8.54 10.81
C PHE A 319 5.60 -8.62 10.27
N LEU A 320 6.65 -8.67 11.12
CA LEU A 320 8.03 -8.81 10.65
C LEU A 320 8.28 -10.04 9.76
N PRO A 321 7.69 -11.22 10.04
CA PRO A 321 7.83 -12.37 9.15
C PRO A 321 7.43 -12.09 7.70
N PHE A 322 6.48 -11.15 7.48
CA PHE A 322 6.12 -10.70 6.12
C PHE A 322 7.31 -10.05 5.42
N THR A 323 8.03 -9.15 6.08
CA THR A 323 9.19 -8.46 5.50
C THR A 323 10.29 -9.44 5.13
N PHE A 324 10.64 -10.36 6.03
CA PHE A 324 11.67 -11.37 5.77
C PHE A 324 11.28 -12.33 4.65
N GLY A 325 10.04 -12.78 4.63
CA GLY A 325 9.53 -13.65 3.57
C GLY A 325 9.50 -12.93 2.21
N MET A 326 9.13 -11.65 2.17
CA MET A 326 9.16 -10.83 0.96
C MET A 326 10.58 -10.70 0.38
N ILE A 327 11.56 -10.40 1.24
CA ILE A 327 12.99 -10.32 0.85
C ILE A 327 13.47 -11.69 0.36
N ALA A 328 13.14 -12.78 1.05
CA ALA A 328 13.50 -14.12 0.63
C ALA A 328 12.89 -14.47 -0.74
N GLY A 329 11.59 -14.23 -0.94
CA GLY A 329 10.90 -14.46 -2.21
C GLY A 329 11.48 -13.62 -3.35
N ALA A 330 11.75 -12.35 -3.10
CA ALA A 330 12.38 -11.44 -4.06
C ALA A 330 13.81 -11.92 -4.44
N THR A 331 14.59 -12.34 -3.46
CA THR A 331 15.95 -12.88 -3.68
C THR A 331 15.91 -14.17 -4.50
N ILE A 332 14.99 -15.08 -4.18
CA ILE A 332 14.79 -16.33 -4.94
C ILE A 332 14.41 -16.00 -6.38
N SER A 333 13.44 -15.09 -6.57
CA SER A 333 13.00 -14.66 -7.89
C SER A 333 14.16 -14.06 -8.72
N SER A 334 14.92 -13.13 -8.14
CA SER A 334 16.05 -12.48 -8.80
C SER A 334 17.15 -13.46 -9.22
N LYS A 335 17.40 -14.52 -8.43
CA LYS A 335 18.39 -15.55 -8.77
C LYS A 335 17.88 -16.55 -9.82
N LEU A 336 16.60 -16.82 -9.82
CA LEU A 336 16.02 -17.83 -10.71
C LEU A 336 15.53 -17.26 -12.04
N ILE A 337 15.23 -15.96 -12.14
CA ILE A 337 14.68 -15.33 -13.35
C ILE A 337 15.57 -15.50 -14.59
N ALA A 338 16.89 -15.62 -14.40
CA ALA A 338 17.84 -15.90 -15.47
C ALA A 338 17.80 -17.36 -16.00
N LYS A 339 17.11 -18.27 -15.29
CA LYS A 339 17.09 -19.72 -15.59
C LYS A 339 15.67 -20.28 -15.71
N VAL A 340 14.68 -19.58 -15.18
CA VAL A 340 13.28 -20.01 -15.07
C VAL A 340 12.39 -18.92 -15.64
N ASP A 341 11.48 -19.28 -16.51
CA ASP A 341 10.56 -18.33 -17.14
C ASP A 341 9.72 -17.59 -16.07
N PRO A 342 9.48 -16.27 -16.22
CA PRO A 342 8.70 -15.46 -15.28
C PRO A 342 7.32 -16.05 -14.95
N ARG A 343 6.73 -16.78 -15.88
CA ARG A 343 5.46 -17.49 -15.76
C ARG A 343 5.46 -18.46 -14.58
N TRP A 344 6.53 -19.23 -14.39
CA TRP A 344 6.64 -20.20 -13.31
C TRP A 344 6.84 -19.51 -11.95
N LEU A 345 7.66 -18.46 -11.91
CA LEU A 345 7.94 -17.72 -10.67
C LEU A 345 6.69 -16.97 -10.18
N ALA A 346 6.09 -16.16 -11.03
CA ALA A 346 4.92 -15.39 -10.67
C ALA A 346 3.66 -16.26 -10.51
N GLY A 347 3.49 -17.27 -11.37
CA GLY A 347 2.37 -18.21 -11.26
C GLY A 347 2.40 -19.00 -9.94
N THR A 348 3.57 -19.51 -9.57
CA THR A 348 3.75 -20.17 -8.27
C THR A 348 3.57 -19.18 -7.12
N GLY A 349 4.13 -17.97 -7.24
CA GLY A 349 4.02 -16.93 -6.23
C GLY A 349 2.56 -16.54 -5.94
N THR A 350 1.76 -16.35 -6.98
CA THR A 350 0.32 -16.05 -6.83
C THR A 350 -0.47 -17.22 -6.26
N VAL A 351 -0.14 -18.47 -6.61
CA VAL A 351 -0.75 -19.66 -5.99
C VAL A 351 -0.48 -19.68 -4.48
N LEU A 352 0.78 -19.51 -4.05
CA LEU A 352 1.16 -19.48 -2.65
C LEU A 352 0.45 -18.38 -1.86
N ALA A 353 0.38 -17.18 -2.44
CA ALA A 353 -0.34 -16.06 -1.84
C ALA A 353 -1.84 -16.33 -1.69
N GLY A 354 -2.47 -16.95 -2.69
CA GLY A 354 -3.87 -17.38 -2.62
C GLY A 354 -4.12 -18.45 -1.56
N ILE A 355 -3.23 -19.43 -1.43
CA ILE A 355 -3.30 -20.46 -0.36
C ILE A 355 -3.23 -19.81 1.02
N ALA A 356 -2.34 -18.84 1.22
CA ALA A 356 -2.21 -18.12 2.49
C ALA A 356 -3.49 -17.34 2.85
N LEU A 357 -4.08 -16.63 1.89
CA LEU A 357 -5.35 -15.93 2.11
C LEU A 357 -6.50 -16.91 2.37
N PHE A 358 -6.53 -18.04 1.67
CA PHE A 358 -7.49 -19.10 1.95
C PHE A 358 -7.32 -19.66 3.37
N ALA A 359 -6.09 -19.81 3.86
CA ALA A 359 -5.84 -20.22 5.24
C ALA A 359 -6.33 -19.17 6.25
N PHE A 360 -6.10 -17.87 6.00
CA PHE A 360 -6.67 -16.80 6.84
C PHE A 360 -8.21 -16.81 6.85
N SER A 361 -8.85 -17.22 5.75
CA SER A 361 -10.31 -17.36 5.71
C SER A 361 -10.84 -18.49 6.61
N ARG A 362 -9.97 -19.32 7.17
CA ARG A 362 -10.33 -20.42 8.08
C ARG A 362 -10.16 -20.06 9.56
N ILE A 363 -9.77 -18.82 9.86
CA ILE A 363 -9.70 -18.34 11.24
C ILE A 363 -11.14 -18.28 11.79
N THR A 364 -11.36 -18.90 12.93
CA THR A 364 -12.66 -18.92 13.62
C THR A 364 -12.50 -18.52 15.07
N VAL A 365 -13.53 -17.95 15.65
CA VAL A 365 -13.67 -17.66 17.07
C VAL A 365 -14.91 -18.38 17.59
N ASP A 366 -14.90 -18.76 18.86
CA ASP A 366 -16.09 -19.32 19.51
C ASP A 366 -17.01 -18.16 19.94
N ASP A 367 -18.07 -17.96 19.19
CA ASP A 367 -19.06 -16.93 19.40
C ASP A 367 -20.36 -17.45 20.04
N SER A 368 -20.28 -18.62 20.68
CA SER A 368 -21.40 -19.16 21.44
C SER A 368 -21.80 -18.21 22.59
N PRO A 369 -23.12 -18.08 22.90
CA PRO A 369 -23.57 -17.20 23.97
C PRO A 369 -22.91 -17.48 25.32
N ALA A 370 -22.64 -18.75 25.62
CA ALA A 370 -21.98 -19.17 26.85
C ALA A 370 -20.52 -18.67 26.92
N ASN A 371 -19.76 -18.79 25.82
CA ASN A 371 -18.39 -18.33 25.74
C ASN A 371 -18.32 -16.80 25.83
N LEU A 372 -19.15 -16.08 25.08
CA LEU A 372 -19.19 -14.60 25.13
C LEU A 372 -19.54 -14.08 26.52
N ALA A 373 -20.49 -14.71 27.23
CA ALA A 373 -20.82 -14.34 28.61
C ALA A 373 -19.65 -14.61 29.57
N SER A 374 -18.92 -15.73 29.39
CA SER A 374 -17.72 -16.05 30.17
C SER A 374 -16.60 -15.04 29.93
N LEU A 375 -16.32 -14.71 28.66
CA LEU A 375 -15.32 -13.71 28.29
C LEU A 375 -15.66 -12.30 28.79
N ALA A 376 -16.94 -11.93 28.78
CA ALA A 376 -17.40 -10.62 29.30
C ALA A 376 -17.14 -10.47 30.80
N THR A 377 -17.22 -11.57 31.56
CA THR A 377 -16.93 -11.55 33.01
C THR A 377 -15.44 -11.66 33.33
N SER A 378 -14.67 -12.42 32.53
CA SER A 378 -13.23 -12.64 32.74
C SER A 378 -12.33 -11.55 32.17
N GLY A 379 -12.85 -10.68 31.30
CA GLY A 379 -12.07 -9.63 30.65
C GLY A 379 -11.30 -10.11 29.40
N GLY A 380 -11.67 -11.26 28.82
CA GLY A 380 -11.03 -11.84 27.65
C GLY A 380 -11.39 -11.14 26.32
N PHE A 381 -10.72 -11.55 25.23
CA PHE A 381 -10.99 -11.18 23.86
C PHE A 381 -11.58 -12.37 23.10
N ALA A 382 -12.45 -12.12 22.11
CA ALA A 382 -13.09 -13.19 21.35
C ALA A 382 -12.11 -14.13 20.65
N GLY A 383 -10.96 -13.63 20.21
CA GLY A 383 -9.89 -14.40 19.60
C GLY A 383 -8.68 -14.63 20.49
N GLY A 384 -8.82 -14.50 21.81
CA GLY A 384 -7.71 -14.66 22.77
C GLY A 384 -7.04 -16.04 22.71
N GLU A 385 -7.78 -17.06 22.30
CA GLU A 385 -7.28 -18.45 22.15
C GLU A 385 -6.59 -18.71 20.79
N ILE A 386 -6.68 -17.78 19.82
CA ILE A 386 -6.03 -17.95 18.52
C ILE A 386 -4.52 -18.00 18.70
N ASN A 387 -3.92 -19.13 18.38
CA ASN A 387 -2.47 -19.24 18.42
C ASN A 387 -1.84 -18.61 17.17
N TYR A 388 -1.14 -17.50 17.37
CA TYR A 388 -0.45 -16.77 16.30
C TYR A 388 0.50 -17.66 15.47
N TRP A 389 1.27 -18.53 16.12
CA TRP A 389 2.30 -19.34 15.47
C TRP A 389 1.76 -20.45 14.56
N THR A 390 0.51 -20.86 14.75
CA THR A 390 -0.15 -21.87 13.91
C THR A 390 -1.16 -21.28 12.95
N ALA A 391 -1.91 -20.28 13.39
CA ALA A 391 -3.02 -19.72 12.61
C ALA A 391 -2.61 -18.53 11.71
N ILE A 392 -1.51 -17.81 12.03
CA ILE A 392 -1.15 -16.57 11.32
C ILE A 392 0.27 -16.63 10.76
N ALA A 393 1.29 -16.85 11.58
CA ALA A 393 2.69 -16.69 11.17
C ALA A 393 3.10 -17.52 9.95
N PRO A 394 2.76 -18.81 9.81
CA PRO A 394 3.16 -19.61 8.66
C PRO A 394 2.57 -19.08 7.35
N TRP A 395 1.33 -18.61 7.42
CA TRP A 395 0.61 -18.09 6.26
C TRP A 395 1.08 -16.69 5.86
N VAL A 396 1.46 -15.84 6.83
CA VAL A 396 2.12 -14.57 6.57
C VAL A 396 3.44 -14.78 5.82
N VAL A 397 4.27 -15.76 6.25
CA VAL A 397 5.51 -16.12 5.56
C VAL A 397 5.23 -16.66 4.16
N LEU A 398 4.27 -17.57 4.03
CA LEU A 398 3.90 -18.16 2.74
C LEU A 398 3.43 -17.09 1.75
N MET A 399 2.55 -16.20 2.20
CA MET A 399 2.06 -15.09 1.40
C MET A 399 3.19 -14.16 0.95
N SER A 400 4.07 -13.79 1.87
CA SER A 400 5.15 -12.85 1.58
C SER A 400 6.19 -13.41 0.61
N ILE A 401 6.54 -14.70 0.73
CA ILE A 401 7.40 -15.37 -0.26
C ILE A 401 6.71 -15.37 -1.63
N GLY A 402 5.42 -15.74 -1.69
CA GLY A 402 4.64 -15.71 -2.91
C GLY A 402 4.58 -14.33 -3.57
N MET A 403 4.39 -13.28 -2.74
CA MET A 403 4.41 -11.90 -3.20
C MET A 403 5.80 -11.50 -3.74
N GLY A 404 6.88 -11.84 -3.05
CA GLY A 404 8.24 -11.55 -3.51
C GLY A 404 8.56 -12.19 -4.85
N LEU A 405 8.17 -13.45 -5.06
CA LEU A 405 8.29 -14.15 -6.34
C LEU A 405 7.51 -13.43 -7.44
N THR A 406 6.29 -13.00 -7.15
CA THR A 406 5.40 -12.36 -8.12
C THR A 406 5.86 -10.95 -8.49
N PHE A 407 6.17 -10.11 -7.47
CA PHE A 407 6.51 -8.71 -7.70
C PHE A 407 7.77 -8.54 -8.56
N VAL A 408 8.86 -9.27 -8.25
CA VAL A 408 10.11 -9.16 -9.03
C VAL A 408 9.90 -9.63 -10.47
N SER A 409 9.26 -10.79 -10.65
CA SER A 409 9.03 -11.35 -11.99
C SER A 409 8.12 -10.43 -12.82
N MET A 410 7.03 -9.93 -12.24
CA MET A 410 6.08 -9.09 -12.96
C MET A 410 6.60 -7.69 -13.22
N MET A 411 7.42 -7.14 -12.30
CA MET A 411 8.08 -5.85 -12.50
C MET A 411 9.00 -5.90 -13.75
N LEU A 412 9.80 -6.94 -13.88
CA LEU A 412 10.69 -7.10 -15.03
C LEU A 412 9.90 -7.24 -16.34
N VAL A 413 8.84 -8.06 -16.35
CA VAL A 413 7.99 -8.22 -17.52
C VAL A 413 7.24 -6.93 -17.88
N ALA A 414 6.80 -6.16 -16.90
CA ALA A 414 6.05 -4.92 -17.12
C ALA A 414 6.88 -3.84 -17.84
N VAL A 415 8.19 -3.82 -17.61
CA VAL A 415 9.10 -2.84 -18.23
C VAL A 415 9.85 -3.40 -19.45
N HIS A 416 9.74 -4.72 -19.72
CA HIS A 416 10.40 -5.38 -20.83
C HIS A 416 9.94 -4.82 -22.19
N GLY A 417 10.88 -4.53 -23.08
CA GLY A 417 10.63 -3.99 -24.42
C GLY A 417 10.09 -2.54 -24.43
N ILE A 418 10.28 -1.80 -23.34
CA ILE A 418 10.03 -0.36 -23.31
C ILE A 418 11.34 0.35 -23.62
N PRO A 419 11.39 1.29 -24.61
CA PRO A 419 12.58 2.09 -24.89
C PRO A 419 13.10 2.82 -23.63
N ASP A 420 14.42 2.96 -23.51
CA ASP A 420 15.04 3.63 -22.34
C ASP A 420 14.50 5.03 -22.08
N GLU A 421 14.13 5.76 -23.13
CA GLU A 421 13.51 7.09 -23.07
C GLU A 421 12.12 7.07 -22.40
N ASP A 422 11.38 5.95 -22.48
CA ASP A 422 10.04 5.76 -21.92
C ASP A 422 10.04 4.90 -20.64
N SER A 423 11.19 4.44 -20.16
CA SER A 423 11.33 3.58 -18.98
C SER A 423 10.70 4.18 -17.70
N GLY A 424 10.77 5.50 -17.58
CA GLY A 424 10.11 6.25 -16.49
C GLY A 424 8.58 6.14 -16.53
N ILE A 425 7.98 6.13 -17.73
CA ILE A 425 6.53 5.98 -17.92
C ILE A 425 6.12 4.55 -17.53
N GLY A 426 6.87 3.54 -17.98
CA GLY A 426 6.60 2.14 -17.65
C GLY A 426 6.60 1.88 -16.14
N SER A 427 7.61 2.38 -15.43
CA SER A 427 7.69 2.29 -13.97
C SER A 427 6.56 3.08 -13.26
N GLY A 428 6.21 4.25 -13.79
CA GLY A 428 5.10 5.06 -13.29
C GLY A 428 3.76 4.34 -13.43
N VAL A 429 3.49 3.75 -14.60
CA VAL A 429 2.26 2.97 -14.84
C VAL A 429 2.19 1.76 -13.91
N LEU A 430 3.30 1.04 -13.72
CA LEU A 430 3.37 -0.08 -12.80
C LEU A 430 3.00 0.33 -11.36
N ASN A 431 3.61 1.39 -10.84
CA ASN A 431 3.30 1.91 -9.51
C ASN A 431 1.84 2.40 -9.41
N THR A 432 1.33 3.06 -10.44
CA THR A 432 -0.09 3.46 -10.50
C THR A 432 -1.01 2.24 -10.42
N MET A 433 -0.74 1.18 -11.19
CA MET A 433 -1.53 -0.06 -11.13
C MET A 433 -1.50 -0.69 -9.73
N GLN A 434 -0.37 -0.68 -9.06
CA GLN A 434 -0.24 -1.20 -7.69
C GLN A 434 -1.07 -0.38 -6.68
N GLN A 435 -0.96 0.94 -6.69
CA GLN A 435 -1.68 1.81 -5.74
C GLN A 435 -3.18 1.80 -5.99
N VAL A 436 -3.58 1.95 -7.24
CA VAL A 436 -4.99 1.95 -7.66
C VAL A 436 -5.62 0.58 -7.38
N GLY A 437 -4.92 -0.49 -7.75
CA GLY A 437 -5.36 -1.86 -7.49
C GLY A 437 -5.54 -2.13 -6.00
N GLY A 438 -4.55 -1.72 -5.17
CA GLY A 438 -4.62 -1.81 -3.71
C GLY A 438 -5.84 -1.08 -3.14
N ALA A 439 -6.08 0.15 -3.57
CA ALA A 439 -7.19 0.97 -3.09
C ALA A 439 -8.57 0.40 -3.49
N ILE A 440 -8.76 0.05 -4.77
CA ILE A 440 -10.02 -0.54 -5.27
C ILE A 440 -10.28 -1.88 -4.60
N GLY A 441 -9.24 -2.73 -4.52
CA GLY A 441 -9.35 -4.05 -3.91
C GLY A 441 -9.71 -3.98 -2.44
N LEU A 442 -9.06 -3.11 -1.67
CA LEU A 442 -9.40 -2.91 -0.27
C LEU A 442 -10.84 -2.38 -0.10
N ALA A 443 -11.28 -1.43 -0.93
CA ALA A 443 -12.65 -0.93 -0.87
C ALA A 443 -13.69 -2.00 -1.18
N ALA A 444 -13.47 -2.80 -2.23
CA ALA A 444 -14.37 -3.89 -2.60
C ALA A 444 -14.43 -4.97 -1.50
N LEU A 445 -13.26 -5.39 -1.00
CA LEU A 445 -13.19 -6.40 0.05
C LEU A 445 -13.74 -5.90 1.39
N SER A 446 -13.59 -4.61 1.71
CA SER A 446 -14.21 -4.01 2.89
C SER A 446 -15.71 -3.97 2.79
N THR A 447 -16.27 -3.69 1.61
CA THR A 447 -17.73 -3.73 1.38
C THR A 447 -18.29 -5.13 1.65
N ILE A 448 -17.57 -6.16 1.18
CA ILE A 448 -17.93 -7.57 1.44
C ILE A 448 -17.80 -7.87 2.94
N ALA A 449 -16.69 -7.50 3.57
CA ALA A 449 -16.47 -7.73 5.00
C ALA A 449 -17.56 -7.12 5.87
N VAL A 450 -17.94 -5.87 5.59
CA VAL A 450 -18.99 -5.16 6.35
C VAL A 450 -20.34 -5.86 6.22
N HIS A 451 -20.67 -6.38 5.04
CA HIS A 451 -21.93 -7.13 4.83
C HIS A 451 -21.97 -8.36 5.75
N PHE A 452 -20.95 -9.23 5.71
CA PHE A 452 -20.91 -10.44 6.53
C PHE A 452 -20.72 -10.15 8.02
N THR A 453 -20.01 -9.09 8.38
CA THR A 453 -19.93 -8.63 9.78
C THR A 453 -21.31 -8.32 10.34
N ARG A 454 -22.17 -7.63 9.60
CA ARG A 454 -23.52 -7.28 10.04
C ARG A 454 -24.42 -8.50 10.14
N GLU A 455 -24.41 -9.36 9.13
CA GLU A 455 -25.17 -10.59 9.13
C GLU A 455 -24.81 -11.42 10.37
N ARG A 456 -23.53 -11.63 10.63
CA ARG A 456 -23.07 -12.39 11.81
C ARG A 456 -23.43 -11.71 13.14
N ALA A 457 -23.29 -10.39 13.24
CA ALA A 457 -23.68 -9.65 14.44
C ALA A 457 -25.17 -9.81 14.75
N ALA A 458 -26.04 -9.80 13.72
CA ALA A 458 -27.46 -10.02 13.90
C ALA A 458 -27.78 -11.45 14.38
N ASP A 459 -27.11 -12.47 13.80
CA ASP A 459 -27.27 -13.88 14.18
C ASP A 459 -26.88 -14.12 15.64
N ILE A 460 -25.71 -13.58 16.06
CA ILE A 460 -25.22 -13.72 17.44
C ILE A 460 -26.19 -13.01 18.39
N SER A 461 -26.60 -11.78 18.07
CA SER A 461 -27.54 -11.02 18.89
C SER A 461 -28.91 -11.72 19.05
N ALA A 462 -29.39 -12.33 17.97
CA ALA A 462 -30.63 -13.11 17.99
C ALA A 462 -30.49 -14.35 18.92
N SER A 463 -29.34 -15.04 18.87
CA SER A 463 -29.08 -16.22 19.72
C SER A 463 -28.99 -15.87 21.21
N MET A 464 -28.55 -14.65 21.53
CA MET A 464 -28.44 -14.16 22.91
C MET A 464 -29.77 -13.66 23.51
N SER A 465 -30.77 -13.34 22.68
CA SER A 465 -32.05 -12.78 23.14
C SER A 465 -32.92 -13.76 23.94
N GLY A 466 -32.54 -15.04 24.04
CA GLY A 466 -33.27 -16.09 24.77
C GLY A 466 -32.79 -16.35 26.23
N GLY A 467 -31.77 -15.68 26.70
CA GLY A 467 -31.18 -15.88 28.04
C GLY A 467 -31.84 -15.01 29.11
N GLY A 468 -32.49 -15.62 30.08
CA GLY A 468 -33.19 -14.93 31.15
C GLY A 468 -32.25 -14.35 32.21
N GLY A 469 -32.06 -13.07 32.18
CA GLY A 469 -31.35 -12.24 33.19
C GLY A 469 -30.80 -10.97 32.55
N THR A 470 -31.02 -9.81 33.17
CA THR A 470 -30.39 -8.56 32.71
C THR A 470 -29.01 -8.43 33.34
N PRO A 471 -27.93 -8.61 32.55
CA PRO A 471 -26.56 -8.37 33.03
C PRO A 471 -26.38 -6.91 33.48
N SER A 472 -25.38 -6.63 34.34
CA SER A 472 -25.00 -5.25 34.63
C SER A 472 -24.63 -4.47 33.37
N ALA A 473 -24.78 -3.14 33.40
CA ALA A 473 -24.49 -2.30 32.22
C ALA A 473 -23.09 -2.54 31.68
N ASP A 474 -22.09 -2.72 32.56
CA ASP A 474 -20.70 -2.99 32.17
C ASP A 474 -20.54 -4.33 31.45
N VAL A 475 -21.19 -5.38 31.94
CA VAL A 475 -21.18 -6.71 31.29
C VAL A 475 -21.92 -6.66 29.97
N GLN A 476 -23.03 -5.94 29.88
CA GLN A 476 -23.77 -5.74 28.63
C GLN A 476 -22.91 -5.04 27.56
N GLN A 477 -22.16 -4.00 27.94
CA GLN A 477 -21.26 -3.29 27.03
C GLN A 477 -20.16 -4.25 26.54
N ARG A 478 -19.52 -5.01 27.43
CA ARG A 478 -18.51 -5.98 27.06
C ARG A 478 -19.03 -7.10 26.14
N ILE A 479 -20.23 -7.57 26.36
CA ILE A 479 -20.89 -8.53 25.47
C ILE A 479 -21.05 -7.90 24.06
N SER A 480 -21.50 -6.66 23.98
CA SER A 480 -21.62 -5.94 22.69
C SER A 480 -20.27 -5.84 21.97
N ASP A 481 -19.19 -5.54 22.69
CA ASP A 481 -17.83 -5.46 22.13
C ASP A 481 -17.35 -6.83 21.62
N LEU A 482 -17.60 -7.91 22.37
CA LEU A 482 -17.26 -9.27 21.99
C LEU A 482 -18.07 -9.77 20.78
N VAL A 483 -19.35 -9.43 20.70
CA VAL A 483 -20.18 -9.67 19.51
C VAL A 483 -19.59 -8.94 18.30
N GLY A 484 -19.17 -7.69 18.48
CA GLY A 484 -18.49 -6.91 17.44
C GLY A 484 -17.20 -7.57 16.97
N GLN A 485 -16.36 -8.07 17.89
CA GLN A 485 -15.11 -8.79 17.58
C GLN A 485 -15.36 -10.08 16.80
N SER A 486 -16.33 -10.89 17.23
CA SER A 486 -16.70 -12.14 16.58
C SER A 486 -17.28 -11.91 15.19
N ALA A 487 -18.18 -10.96 15.07
CA ALA A 487 -18.78 -10.57 13.81
C ALA A 487 -17.74 -10.00 12.83
N PHE A 488 -16.82 -9.16 13.31
CA PHE A 488 -15.70 -8.67 12.51
C PHE A 488 -14.84 -9.81 11.97
N THR A 489 -14.56 -10.82 12.79
CA THR A 489 -13.78 -12.01 12.36
C THR A 489 -14.47 -12.70 11.19
N ALA A 490 -15.79 -12.90 11.26
CA ALA A 490 -16.55 -13.48 10.15
C ALA A 490 -16.47 -12.64 8.87
N GLY A 491 -16.59 -11.32 8.97
CA GLY A 491 -16.44 -10.42 7.83
C GLY A 491 -15.03 -10.44 7.23
N ALA A 492 -14.00 -10.38 8.07
CA ALA A 492 -12.60 -10.42 7.66
C ALA A 492 -12.24 -11.73 6.95
N THR A 493 -12.72 -12.87 7.46
CA THR A 493 -12.48 -14.18 6.84
C THR A 493 -13.14 -14.32 5.47
N GLN A 494 -14.32 -13.73 5.26
CA GLN A 494 -14.93 -13.67 3.93
C GLN A 494 -14.14 -12.76 2.97
N ALA A 495 -13.63 -11.63 3.45
CA ALA A 495 -12.75 -10.79 2.63
C ALA A 495 -11.46 -11.54 2.24
N PHE A 496 -10.86 -12.32 3.14
CA PHE A 496 -9.71 -13.17 2.82
C PHE A 496 -10.06 -14.25 1.79
N LEU A 497 -11.24 -14.87 1.90
CA LEU A 497 -11.69 -15.88 0.95
C LEU A 497 -11.84 -15.29 -0.46
N VAL A 498 -12.52 -14.15 -0.59
CA VAL A 498 -12.68 -13.47 -1.88
C VAL A 498 -11.33 -13.00 -2.40
N GLY A 499 -10.47 -12.46 -1.54
CA GLY A 499 -9.09 -12.11 -1.88
C GLY A 499 -8.27 -13.29 -2.41
N ALA A 500 -8.45 -14.48 -1.83
CA ALA A 500 -7.81 -15.71 -2.33
C ALA A 500 -8.27 -16.04 -3.76
N PHE A 501 -9.59 -15.96 -4.04
CA PHE A 501 -10.11 -16.16 -5.39
C PHE A 501 -9.59 -15.10 -6.38
N MET A 502 -9.52 -13.83 -5.98
CA MET A 502 -8.94 -12.77 -6.82
C MET A 502 -7.48 -13.08 -7.20
N ILE A 503 -6.66 -13.51 -6.25
CA ILE A 503 -5.26 -13.89 -6.51
C ILE A 503 -5.18 -15.15 -7.40
N TRP A 504 -6.05 -16.14 -7.24
CA TRP A 504 -6.07 -17.31 -8.10
C TRP A 504 -6.54 -16.96 -9.53
N VAL A 505 -7.42 -15.97 -9.68
CA VAL A 505 -7.72 -15.42 -11.02
C VAL A 505 -6.48 -14.74 -11.62
N ALA A 506 -5.75 -13.94 -10.85
CA ALA A 506 -4.47 -13.38 -11.32
C ALA A 506 -3.46 -14.48 -11.66
N SER A 507 -3.41 -15.57 -10.87
CA SER A 507 -2.59 -16.75 -11.18
C SER A 507 -2.98 -17.38 -12.51
N ALA A 508 -4.27 -17.61 -12.73
CA ALA A 508 -4.77 -18.15 -14.01
C ALA A 508 -4.40 -17.23 -15.19
N ILE A 509 -4.52 -15.91 -15.03
CA ILE A 509 -4.10 -14.93 -16.03
C ILE A 509 -2.60 -15.08 -16.34
N VAL A 510 -1.75 -15.21 -15.33
CA VAL A 510 -0.30 -15.43 -15.50
C VAL A 510 -0.03 -16.75 -16.25
N TRP A 511 -0.65 -17.85 -15.81
CA TRP A 511 -0.46 -19.16 -16.44
C TRP A 511 -0.93 -19.24 -17.89
N ILE A 512 -2.00 -18.56 -18.24
CA ILE A 512 -2.59 -18.62 -19.58
C ILE A 512 -1.94 -17.61 -20.53
N PHE A 513 -1.70 -16.39 -20.05
CA PHE A 513 -1.37 -15.27 -20.93
C PHE A 513 0.10 -14.87 -20.93
N LEU A 514 0.89 -15.23 -19.90
CA LEU A 514 2.31 -14.89 -19.86
C LEU A 514 3.14 -15.92 -20.62
N ASN A 515 3.83 -15.48 -21.68
CA ASN A 515 4.62 -16.34 -22.55
C ASN A 515 6.05 -15.84 -22.81
N VAL A 516 6.52 -14.87 -22.04
CA VAL A 516 7.92 -14.39 -22.10
C VAL A 516 8.86 -15.44 -21.55
N LYS A 517 9.93 -15.70 -22.27
CA LYS A 517 10.98 -16.64 -21.89
C LYS A 517 12.08 -15.94 -21.09
N HIS A 518 12.73 -16.67 -20.20
CA HIS A 518 13.81 -16.13 -19.37
C HIS A 518 14.96 -15.53 -20.19
N HIS A 519 15.34 -16.13 -21.34
CA HIS A 519 16.40 -15.63 -22.19
C HIS A 519 16.06 -14.28 -22.83
N GLU A 520 14.79 -14.00 -23.16
CA GLU A 520 14.36 -12.71 -23.71
C GLU A 520 14.62 -11.56 -22.72
N LEU A 521 14.50 -11.83 -21.40
CA LEU A 521 14.78 -10.85 -20.35
C LEU A 521 16.29 -10.64 -20.12
N VAL A 522 17.12 -11.64 -20.39
CA VAL A 522 18.58 -11.59 -20.17
C VAL A 522 19.28 -10.89 -21.34
N ASP A 523 18.83 -11.14 -22.57
CA ASP A 523 19.45 -10.60 -23.80
C ASP A 523 19.32 -9.06 -23.89
N GLU A 524 18.32 -8.44 -23.25
CA GLU A 524 18.16 -6.99 -23.18
C GLU A 524 19.00 -6.32 -22.08
N GLY A 525 19.92 -7.04 -21.43
CA GLY A 525 20.86 -6.48 -20.46
C GLY A 525 20.20 -6.16 -19.11
N VAL A 526 19.67 -7.19 -18.45
CA VAL A 526 19.51 -7.12 -16.98
C VAL A 526 20.93 -6.89 -16.42
N PRO A 527 21.22 -5.76 -15.76
CA PRO A 527 22.55 -5.56 -15.20
C PRO A 527 22.86 -6.73 -14.26
N GLU A 528 23.96 -7.43 -14.49
CA GLU A 528 24.53 -8.36 -13.52
C GLU A 528 24.79 -7.56 -12.23
N GLY A 529 23.81 -7.50 -11.33
CA GLY A 529 23.97 -6.72 -10.11
C GLY A 529 22.68 -6.25 -9.44
N VAL A 530 21.48 -6.57 -9.94
CA VAL A 530 20.26 -6.46 -9.11
C VAL A 530 20.20 -7.69 -8.21
N VAL A 531 21.21 -7.84 -7.37
CA VAL A 531 21.15 -8.69 -6.18
C VAL A 531 20.76 -7.75 -5.05
N VAL A 532 19.51 -7.82 -4.62
CA VAL A 532 19.00 -7.24 -3.38
C VAL A 532 19.59 -8.01 -2.20
#